data_83dd24584e54f333322581b1b1aed252
#
_entry.id   83dd24584e54f333322581b1b1aed252
#
_cell.length_a   1.000
_cell.length_b   1.000
_cell.length_c   1.000
_cell.angle_alpha   90.00
_cell.angle_beta   90.00
_cell.angle_gamma   90.00
#
_symmetry.space_group_name_H-M   'P 1'
#
loop_
_entity.id
_entity.type
_entity.pdbx_description
1 polymer ?
#
loop_
_entity_poly.entity_id
_entity_poly.type
_entity_poly.pdbx_seq_one_letter_code
_entity_poly.pdbx_strand_id
1 'polypeptide(L)'
;MPFTSRRSLSVLVLVAAVLLWTASVRADQTDPATFVDGMVQQALTILRNPQMPDAQREERFSTLLRSGFDIPRIARFVLGRYWLSASDQERAEFNQLFAQWVVRTYSARFKQYSGETIKVTGARAESPTSYVVSSQLMYTNGAPPTTIYWHVSKATSDLKIVDVEVEGVSMALTEREEIASVIQREGGTVAGLNQQLQQRLSGGTVPASGLFAPTQAQASH
;
A
#
# COMPACT_ATOMS: atom_id res chain seq x y z
N MET A 1 -66.47 -35.68 38.63
CA MET A 1 -66.31 -34.25 38.24
C MET A 1 -64.83 -33.99 38.05
N PRO A 2 -64.35 -33.76 36.85
CA PRO A 2 -62.96 -33.50 36.62
C PRO A 2 -62.73 -31.99 36.50
N PHE A 3 -61.74 -31.47 37.21
CA PHE A 3 -61.14 -30.12 37.01
C PHE A 3 -60.05 -30.15 36.04
N THR A 4 -60.28 -29.60 34.87
CA THR A 4 -59.26 -29.39 33.82
C THR A 4 -58.39 -28.18 34.14
N SER A 5 -57.09 -28.41 34.36
CA SER A 5 -56.09 -27.37 34.52
C SER A 5 -55.54 -26.92 33.13
N ARG A 6 -56.00 -25.77 32.67
CA ARG A 6 -55.49 -25.02 31.52
C ARG A 6 -54.42 -24.01 31.98
N ARG A 7 -53.20 -24.43 32.23
CA ARG A 7 -52.09 -23.49 32.48
C ARG A 7 -50.78 -24.18 32.15
N SER A 8 -50.36 -24.24 30.89
CA SER A 8 -48.97 -24.59 30.51
C SER A 8 -48.65 -24.34 29.04
N LEU A 9 -49.24 -23.32 28.39
CA LEU A 9 -48.92 -23.03 26.97
C LEU A 9 -48.41 -21.61 26.72
N SER A 10 -48.09 -20.81 27.74
CA SER A 10 -47.72 -19.40 27.54
C SER A 10 -46.26 -19.05 27.85
N VAL A 11 -45.42 -20.03 28.19
CA VAL A 11 -44.00 -19.75 28.55
C VAL A 11 -43.02 -20.09 27.45
N LEU A 12 -43.45 -20.78 26.40
CA LEU A 12 -42.53 -21.30 25.34
C LEU A 12 -42.36 -20.36 24.13
N VAL A 13 -43.05 -19.21 24.10
CA VAL A 13 -42.97 -18.25 22.96
C VAL A 13 -42.05 -17.07 23.24
N LEU A 14 -41.59 -16.86 24.47
CA LEU A 14 -40.76 -15.68 24.85
C LEU A 14 -39.25 -15.93 24.82
N VAL A 15 -38.76 -17.13 24.57
CA VAL A 15 -37.33 -17.46 24.50
C VAL A 15 -36.78 -17.44 23.05
N ALA A 16 -37.65 -17.45 22.04
CA ALA A 16 -37.25 -17.48 20.63
C ALA A 16 -36.93 -16.10 20.02
N ALA A 17 -37.13 -14.99 20.74
CA ALA A 17 -36.99 -13.64 20.19
C ALA A 17 -35.66 -12.91 20.55
N VAL A 18 -34.75 -13.53 21.31
CA VAL A 18 -33.50 -12.90 21.77
C VAL A 18 -32.27 -13.37 21.02
N LEU A 19 -32.40 -14.29 20.06
CA LEU A 19 -31.26 -14.92 19.37
C LEU A 19 -30.93 -14.34 17.98
N LEU A 20 -31.44 -13.17 17.59
CA LEU A 20 -31.27 -12.64 16.23
C LEU A 20 -30.60 -11.26 16.14
N TRP A 21 -29.87 -10.80 17.16
CA TRP A 21 -29.07 -9.57 17.02
C TRP A 21 -27.62 -9.73 17.48
N THR A 22 -26.96 -10.73 16.97
CA THR A 22 -25.53 -10.61 16.76
C THR A 22 -25.32 -10.09 15.33
N ALA A 23 -25.63 -8.84 15.11
CA ALA A 23 -25.07 -8.13 13.98
C ALA A 23 -23.54 -8.16 14.18
N SER A 24 -22.89 -9.11 13.54
CA SER A 24 -21.45 -9.05 13.35
C SER A 24 -21.16 -7.69 12.74
N VAL A 25 -20.63 -6.77 13.54
CA VAL A 25 -19.93 -5.59 13.03
C VAL A 25 -18.75 -6.15 12.27
N ARG A 26 -18.99 -6.56 11.02
CA ARG A 26 -17.93 -6.62 10.04
C ARG A 26 -17.42 -5.20 9.99
N ALA A 27 -16.25 -4.96 10.56
CA ALA A 27 -15.49 -3.76 10.27
C ALA A 27 -15.53 -3.60 8.75
N ASP A 28 -16.20 -2.56 8.29
CA ASP A 28 -16.43 -2.34 6.87
C ASP A 28 -15.07 -2.05 6.25
N GLN A 29 -14.46 -3.09 5.63
CA GLN A 29 -13.21 -2.97 4.87
C GLN A 29 -13.38 -2.05 3.65
N THR A 30 -14.52 -1.41 3.53
CA THR A 30 -14.87 -0.47 2.48
C THR A 30 -14.51 0.97 2.82
N ASP A 31 -14.15 1.30 4.07
CA ASP A 31 -13.69 2.64 4.44
C ASP A 31 -12.22 2.85 4.09
N PRO A 32 -11.90 3.81 3.18
CA PRO A 32 -10.52 4.06 2.74
C PRO A 32 -9.57 4.47 3.87
N ALA A 33 -10.04 5.22 4.87
CA ALA A 33 -9.20 5.63 6.00
C ALA A 33 -8.81 4.44 6.87
N THR A 34 -9.78 3.57 7.19
CA THR A 34 -9.56 2.32 7.94
C THR A 34 -8.62 1.38 7.17
N PHE A 35 -8.78 1.28 5.84
CA PHE A 35 -7.91 0.48 5.00
C PHE A 35 -6.46 0.96 5.07
N VAL A 36 -6.21 2.27 4.86
CA VAL A 36 -4.85 2.84 4.92
C VAL A 36 -4.27 2.73 6.33
N ASP A 37 -5.06 3.01 7.37
CA ASP A 37 -4.59 2.85 8.76
C ASP A 37 -4.15 1.40 9.04
N GLY A 38 -4.94 0.43 8.62
CA GLY A 38 -4.60 -1.00 8.74
C GLY A 38 -3.27 -1.35 8.03
N MET A 39 -3.04 -0.81 6.84
CA MET A 39 -1.78 -0.97 6.10
C MET A 39 -0.60 -0.35 6.87
N VAL A 40 -0.77 0.86 7.38
CA VAL A 40 0.23 1.58 8.18
C VAL A 40 0.59 0.80 9.45
N GLN A 41 -0.42 0.34 10.22
CA GLN A 41 -0.17 -0.40 11.45
C GLN A 41 0.56 -1.73 11.20
N GLN A 42 0.23 -2.44 10.11
CA GLN A 42 0.96 -3.64 9.71
C GLN A 42 2.41 -3.33 9.34
N ALA A 43 2.66 -2.25 8.57
CA ALA A 43 4.02 -1.80 8.24
C ALA A 43 4.82 -1.47 9.50
N LEU A 44 4.25 -0.69 10.43
CA LEU A 44 4.89 -0.34 11.70
C LEU A 44 5.17 -1.58 12.57
N THR A 45 4.29 -2.57 12.57
CA THR A 45 4.50 -3.83 13.29
C THR A 45 5.71 -4.59 12.76
N ILE A 46 5.89 -4.61 11.42
CA ILE A 46 7.06 -5.21 10.77
C ILE A 46 8.34 -4.46 11.15
N LEU A 47 8.30 -3.11 11.11
CA LEU A 47 9.46 -2.26 11.39
C LEU A 47 9.89 -2.29 12.86
N ARG A 48 8.94 -2.33 13.79
CA ARG A 48 9.20 -2.28 15.23
C ARG A 48 9.71 -3.59 15.85
N ASN A 49 9.77 -4.68 15.07
CA ASN A 49 10.24 -5.96 15.58
C ASN A 49 11.77 -6.13 15.38
N PRO A 50 12.61 -5.85 16.40
CA PRO A 50 14.05 -5.92 16.26
C PRO A 50 14.57 -7.37 16.15
N GLN A 51 13.75 -8.35 16.56
CA GLN A 51 14.10 -9.77 16.51
C GLN A 51 13.77 -10.42 15.17
N MET A 52 13.09 -9.71 14.27
CA MET A 52 12.72 -10.27 12.98
C MET A 52 13.94 -10.29 12.04
N PRO A 53 14.32 -11.46 11.50
CA PRO A 53 15.38 -11.55 10.51
C PRO A 53 15.08 -10.69 9.28
N ASP A 54 16.09 -10.10 8.66
CA ASP A 54 15.91 -9.19 7.51
C ASP A 54 15.16 -9.85 6.36
N ALA A 55 15.45 -11.13 6.04
CA ALA A 55 14.72 -11.86 4.99
C ALA A 55 13.22 -12.02 5.31
N GLN A 56 12.87 -12.32 6.56
CA GLN A 56 11.47 -12.43 6.97
C GLN A 56 10.76 -11.07 6.95
N ARG A 57 11.48 -10.01 7.32
CA ARG A 57 10.99 -8.62 7.27
C ARG A 57 10.67 -8.21 5.83
N GLU A 58 11.58 -8.50 4.89
CA GLU A 58 11.40 -8.25 3.48
C GLU A 58 10.21 -9.04 2.89
N GLU A 59 10.08 -10.31 3.22
CA GLU A 59 8.96 -11.15 2.78
C GLU A 59 7.61 -10.62 3.28
N ARG A 60 7.49 -10.30 4.58
CA ARG A 60 6.26 -9.72 5.15
C ARG A 60 5.91 -8.38 4.52
N PHE A 61 6.91 -7.54 4.28
CA PHE A 61 6.71 -6.28 3.62
C PHE A 61 6.29 -6.46 2.15
N SER A 62 6.91 -7.40 1.42
CA SER A 62 6.50 -7.77 0.07
C SER A 62 5.02 -8.19 0.03
N THR A 63 4.62 -9.04 0.97
CA THR A 63 3.23 -9.48 1.10
C THR A 63 2.29 -8.30 1.36
N LEU A 64 2.66 -7.40 2.27
CA LEU A 64 1.90 -6.19 2.59
C LEU A 64 1.75 -5.28 1.37
N LEU A 65 2.83 -5.01 0.64
CA LEU A 65 2.77 -4.19 -0.58
C LEU A 65 1.86 -4.80 -1.64
N ARG A 66 1.99 -6.09 -1.92
CA ARG A 66 1.16 -6.79 -2.93
C ARG A 66 -0.31 -6.83 -2.53
N SER A 67 -0.61 -6.93 -1.24
CA SER A 67 -2.00 -6.93 -0.76
C SER A 67 -2.62 -5.54 -0.78
N GLY A 68 -1.87 -4.48 -0.51
CA GLY A 68 -2.38 -3.12 -0.36
C GLY A 68 -2.28 -2.26 -1.62
N PHE A 69 -1.31 -2.51 -2.50
CA PHE A 69 -1.07 -1.70 -3.69
C PHE A 69 -1.52 -2.41 -4.97
N ASP A 70 -2.04 -1.64 -5.92
CA ASP A 70 -2.30 -2.12 -7.29
C ASP A 70 -1.00 -2.03 -8.12
N ILE A 71 -0.05 -2.93 -7.82
CA ILE A 71 1.28 -2.91 -8.47
C ILE A 71 1.16 -3.00 -10.01
N PRO A 72 0.30 -3.85 -10.62
CA PRO A 72 0.15 -3.88 -12.07
C PRO A 72 -0.34 -2.56 -12.67
N ARG A 73 -1.26 -1.88 -12.01
CA ARG A 73 -1.75 -0.56 -12.44
C ARG A 73 -0.67 0.52 -12.32
N ILE A 74 0.07 0.53 -11.21
CA ILE A 74 1.21 1.45 -11.00
C ILE A 74 2.29 1.18 -12.06
N ALA A 75 2.66 -0.07 -12.30
CA ALA A 75 3.64 -0.46 -13.31
C ALA A 75 3.24 0.01 -14.72
N ARG A 76 1.97 -0.17 -15.10
CA ARG A 76 1.45 0.37 -16.35
C ARG A 76 1.54 1.89 -16.42
N PHE A 77 1.20 2.58 -15.33
CA PHE A 77 1.27 4.04 -15.26
C PHE A 77 2.69 4.56 -15.41
N VAL A 78 3.67 3.96 -14.72
CA VAL A 78 5.07 4.41 -14.74
C VAL A 78 5.77 4.12 -16.09
N LEU A 79 5.41 3.05 -16.81
CA LEU A 79 5.85 2.86 -18.20
C LEU A 79 5.28 3.91 -19.15
N GLY A 80 4.11 4.47 -18.84
CA GLY A 80 3.50 5.54 -19.61
C GLY A 80 3.33 5.16 -21.09
N ARG A 81 3.85 6.00 -22.00
CA ARG A 81 3.77 5.78 -23.45
C ARG A 81 4.45 4.48 -23.91
N TYR A 82 5.50 4.04 -23.22
CA TYR A 82 6.24 2.83 -23.57
C TYR A 82 5.43 1.55 -23.31
N TRP A 83 4.38 1.61 -22.50
CA TRP A 83 3.45 0.49 -22.35
C TRP A 83 2.83 0.05 -23.66
N LEU A 84 2.49 0.99 -24.56
CA LEU A 84 1.85 0.68 -25.83
C LEU A 84 2.80 0.04 -26.85
N SER A 85 4.09 0.39 -26.80
CA SER A 85 5.12 -0.16 -27.70
C SER A 85 5.75 -1.46 -27.19
N ALA A 86 5.56 -1.80 -25.91
CA ALA A 86 6.06 -3.04 -25.32
C ALA A 86 5.25 -4.25 -25.79
N SER A 87 5.90 -5.39 -25.96
CA SER A 87 5.26 -6.69 -26.13
C SER A 87 4.58 -7.16 -24.82
N ASP A 88 3.70 -8.14 -24.93
CA ASP A 88 3.07 -8.72 -23.72
C ASP A 88 4.10 -9.40 -22.81
N GLN A 89 5.15 -9.99 -23.38
CA GLN A 89 6.25 -10.58 -22.62
C GLN A 89 7.02 -9.51 -21.85
N GLU A 90 7.40 -8.41 -22.51
CA GLU A 90 8.12 -7.29 -21.86
C GLU A 90 7.29 -6.64 -20.75
N ARG A 91 5.96 -6.51 -20.93
CA ARG A 91 5.04 -5.99 -19.90
C ARG A 91 4.97 -6.94 -18.70
N ALA A 92 4.86 -8.25 -18.95
CA ALA A 92 4.80 -9.26 -17.89
C ALA A 92 6.11 -9.30 -17.09
N GLU A 93 7.25 -9.28 -17.78
CA GLU A 93 8.58 -9.23 -17.17
C GLU A 93 8.77 -7.94 -16.36
N PHE A 94 8.43 -6.78 -16.95
CA PHE A 94 8.49 -5.50 -16.24
C PHE A 94 7.67 -5.50 -14.95
N ASN A 95 6.42 -6.00 -14.99
CA ASN A 95 5.57 -6.10 -13.79
C ASN A 95 6.25 -6.88 -12.66
N GLN A 96 6.93 -7.98 -12.98
CA GLN A 96 7.64 -8.80 -12.00
C GLN A 96 8.87 -8.07 -11.44
N LEU A 97 9.69 -7.51 -12.32
CA LEU A 97 10.91 -6.79 -11.95
C LEU A 97 10.60 -5.52 -11.16
N PHE A 98 9.59 -4.77 -11.56
CA PHE A 98 9.12 -3.57 -10.88
C PHE A 98 8.64 -3.88 -9.46
N ALA A 99 7.85 -4.94 -9.28
CA ALA A 99 7.40 -5.36 -7.96
C ALA A 99 8.59 -5.73 -7.03
N GLN A 100 9.59 -6.46 -7.56
CA GLN A 100 10.80 -6.79 -6.81
C GLN A 100 11.64 -5.55 -6.49
N TRP A 101 11.76 -4.66 -7.47
CA TRP A 101 12.47 -3.39 -7.31
C TRP A 101 11.86 -2.53 -6.19
N VAL A 102 10.54 -2.35 -6.20
CA VAL A 102 9.81 -1.60 -5.15
C VAL A 102 10.08 -2.20 -3.78
N VAL A 103 9.86 -3.52 -3.62
CA VAL A 103 10.11 -4.22 -2.35
C VAL A 103 11.52 -3.96 -1.86
N ARG A 104 12.52 -4.18 -2.71
CA ARG A 104 13.93 -4.05 -2.33
C ARG A 104 14.32 -2.62 -1.97
N THR A 105 13.84 -1.63 -2.75
CA THR A 105 14.10 -0.21 -2.51
C THR A 105 13.59 0.24 -1.15
N TYR A 106 12.37 -0.18 -0.79
CA TYR A 106 11.80 0.20 0.49
C TYR A 106 12.37 -0.60 1.66
N SER A 107 12.63 -1.90 1.47
CA SER A 107 13.26 -2.73 2.50
C SER A 107 14.65 -2.23 2.90
N ALA A 108 15.41 -1.67 1.97
CA ALA A 108 16.72 -1.08 2.26
C ALA A 108 16.64 0.09 3.28
N ARG A 109 15.48 0.74 3.39
CA ARG A 109 15.24 1.86 4.32
C ARG A 109 14.83 1.43 5.72
N PHE A 110 14.50 0.17 5.94
CA PHE A 110 14.09 -0.32 7.27
C PHE A 110 15.15 -0.10 8.35
N LYS A 111 16.42 -0.10 7.95
CA LYS A 111 17.54 0.16 8.85
C LYS A 111 17.61 1.63 9.33
N GLN A 112 16.91 2.52 8.64
CA GLN A 112 16.84 3.96 8.97
C GLN A 112 15.64 4.30 9.85
N TYR A 113 14.74 3.33 10.09
CA TYR A 113 13.57 3.53 10.95
C TYR A 113 14.02 3.80 12.39
N SER A 114 13.63 4.94 12.94
CA SER A 114 14.01 5.41 14.27
C SER A 114 12.81 5.63 15.22
N GLY A 115 11.66 5.01 14.88
CA GLY A 115 10.48 5.06 15.74
C GLY A 115 9.38 6.00 15.23
N GLU A 116 9.49 6.49 14.01
CA GLU A 116 8.47 7.32 13.36
C GLU A 116 7.10 6.65 13.41
N THR A 117 6.05 7.48 13.41
CA THR A 117 4.67 7.00 13.37
C THR A 117 3.89 7.71 12.28
N ILE A 118 2.87 7.05 11.74
CA ILE A 118 1.97 7.65 10.76
C ILE A 118 0.57 7.65 11.38
N LYS A 119 -0.08 8.82 11.37
CA LYS A 119 -1.44 9.01 11.86
C LYS A 119 -2.35 9.39 10.70
N VAL A 120 -3.33 8.54 10.38
CA VAL A 120 -4.39 8.88 9.42
C VAL A 120 -5.26 9.99 10.03
N THR A 121 -5.50 11.04 9.23
CA THR A 121 -6.22 12.24 9.67
C THR A 121 -7.58 12.40 9.01
N GLY A 122 -7.84 11.69 7.91
CA GLY A 122 -9.12 11.69 7.24
C GLY A 122 -9.08 11.09 5.84
N ALA A 123 -10.24 10.99 5.22
CA ALA A 123 -10.40 10.57 3.84
C ALA A 123 -11.44 11.42 3.13
N ARG A 124 -11.25 11.65 1.82
CA ARG A 124 -12.22 12.32 0.94
C ARG A 124 -12.41 11.50 -0.34
N ALA A 125 -13.64 11.44 -0.82
CA ALA A 125 -13.90 10.89 -2.15
C ALA A 125 -13.54 11.91 -3.22
N GLU A 126 -12.90 11.46 -4.29
CA GLU A 126 -12.68 12.23 -5.53
C GLU A 126 -13.66 11.82 -6.62
N SER A 127 -14.08 10.56 -6.59
CA SER A 127 -15.08 9.97 -7.47
C SER A 127 -15.76 8.79 -6.75
N PRO A 128 -16.77 8.14 -7.33
CA PRO A 128 -17.40 6.95 -6.75
C PRO A 128 -16.44 5.78 -6.48
N THR A 129 -15.27 5.77 -7.13
CA THR A 129 -14.28 4.69 -7.03
C THR A 129 -12.87 5.17 -6.70
N SER A 130 -12.69 6.45 -6.37
CA SER A 130 -11.39 7.06 -6.08
C SER A 130 -11.46 7.90 -4.81
N TYR A 131 -10.48 7.74 -3.95
CA TYR A 131 -10.40 8.40 -2.65
C TYR A 131 -8.99 8.90 -2.40
N VAL A 132 -8.87 9.99 -1.64
CA VAL A 132 -7.60 10.45 -1.06
C VAL A 132 -7.71 10.34 0.45
N VAL A 133 -6.80 9.56 1.04
CA VAL A 133 -6.62 9.45 2.48
C VAL A 133 -5.44 10.32 2.89
N SER A 134 -5.65 11.18 3.88
CA SER A 134 -4.62 12.06 4.44
C SER A 134 -4.02 11.45 5.69
N SER A 135 -2.71 11.58 5.85
CA SER A 135 -2.01 11.19 7.06
C SER A 135 -0.83 12.11 7.36
N GLN A 136 -0.32 12.05 8.58
CA GLN A 136 0.87 12.76 9.02
C GLN A 136 1.93 11.76 9.49
N LEU A 137 3.13 11.87 8.94
CA LEU A 137 4.32 11.20 9.43
C LEU A 137 4.90 12.04 10.56
N MET A 138 4.97 11.46 11.75
CA MET A 138 5.49 12.08 12.97
C MET A 138 6.90 11.57 13.24
N TYR A 139 7.82 12.49 13.44
CA TYR A 139 9.23 12.19 13.72
C TYR A 139 9.51 12.14 15.23
N THR A 140 10.48 11.31 15.62
CA THR A 140 10.91 11.18 17.03
C THR A 140 11.86 12.31 17.47
N ASN A 141 12.47 13.01 16.53
CA ASN A 141 13.43 14.09 16.77
C ASN A 141 12.81 15.48 16.93
N GLY A 142 11.46 15.59 16.91
CA GLY A 142 10.74 16.84 17.03
C GLY A 142 10.65 17.69 15.74
N ALA A 143 11.08 17.13 14.60
CA ALA A 143 10.86 17.79 13.30
C ALA A 143 9.36 17.94 13.01
N PRO A 144 8.96 18.97 12.24
CA PRO A 144 7.57 19.16 11.82
C PRO A 144 7.03 17.92 11.11
N PRO A 145 5.75 17.55 11.34
CA PRO A 145 5.13 16.42 10.65
C PRO A 145 5.12 16.61 9.14
N THR A 146 5.37 15.52 8.41
CA THR A 146 5.22 15.50 6.94
C THR A 146 3.84 14.99 6.57
N THR A 147 3.14 15.71 5.68
CA THR A 147 1.84 15.27 5.16
C THR A 147 2.03 14.25 4.05
N ILE A 148 1.27 13.16 4.14
CA ILE A 148 1.20 12.09 3.14
C ILE A 148 -0.23 11.94 2.68
N TYR A 149 -0.45 11.91 1.37
CA TYR A 149 -1.72 11.57 0.73
C TYR A 149 -1.61 10.21 0.04
N TRP A 150 -2.59 9.36 0.30
CA TRP A 150 -2.70 8.01 -0.28
C TRP A 150 -3.85 8.03 -1.27
N HIS A 151 -3.54 7.84 -2.55
CA HIS A 151 -4.55 7.72 -3.60
C HIS A 151 -5.04 6.27 -3.63
N VAL A 152 -6.30 6.07 -3.27
CA VAL A 152 -6.93 4.76 -3.12
C VAL A 152 -7.98 4.56 -4.18
N SER A 153 -7.97 3.42 -4.85
CA SER A 153 -8.94 3.04 -5.88
C SER A 153 -9.78 1.84 -5.43
N LYS A 154 -11.07 1.89 -5.76
CA LYS A 154 -12.03 0.79 -5.64
C LYS A 154 -12.48 0.31 -7.04
N ALA A 155 -11.56 0.26 -8.00
CA ALA A 155 -11.89 -0.20 -9.37
C ALA A 155 -12.18 -1.70 -9.45
N THR A 156 -11.79 -2.45 -8.42
CA THR A 156 -12.10 -3.87 -8.18
C THR A 156 -12.98 -4.00 -6.93
N SER A 157 -13.25 -5.24 -6.48
CA SER A 157 -13.97 -5.48 -5.22
C SER A 157 -13.27 -4.90 -4.00
N ASP A 158 -11.94 -4.76 -4.06
CA ASP A 158 -11.10 -4.38 -2.94
C ASP A 158 -10.49 -2.98 -3.13
N LEU A 159 -10.25 -2.29 -2.02
CA LEU A 159 -9.48 -1.06 -2.01
C LEU A 159 -8.00 -1.36 -2.28
N LYS A 160 -7.38 -0.54 -3.16
CA LYS A 160 -5.95 -0.61 -3.48
C LYS A 160 -5.35 0.78 -3.54
N ILE A 161 -4.15 0.95 -2.99
CA ILE A 161 -3.35 2.16 -3.16
C ILE A 161 -2.78 2.15 -4.58
N VAL A 162 -2.94 3.27 -5.28
CA VAL A 162 -2.47 3.47 -6.67
C VAL A 162 -1.40 4.54 -6.79
N ASP A 163 -1.24 5.39 -5.78
CA ASP A 163 -0.16 6.38 -5.65
C ASP A 163 -0.01 6.81 -4.20
N VAL A 164 1.15 7.32 -3.87
CA VAL A 164 1.45 8.01 -2.60
C VAL A 164 2.07 9.35 -2.93
N GLU A 165 1.51 10.41 -2.37
CA GLU A 165 2.02 11.75 -2.50
C GLU A 165 2.62 12.22 -1.17
N VAL A 166 3.85 12.69 -1.18
CA VAL A 166 4.55 13.19 0.00
C VAL A 166 4.93 14.65 -0.27
N GLU A 167 4.46 15.55 0.58
CA GLU A 167 4.71 17.00 0.44
C GLU A 167 4.35 17.56 -0.95
N GLY A 168 3.26 17.08 -1.55
CA GLY A 168 2.78 17.51 -2.86
C GLY A 168 3.48 16.82 -4.04
N VAL A 169 4.37 15.86 -3.80
CA VAL A 169 5.10 15.12 -4.84
C VAL A 169 4.54 13.72 -4.98
N SER A 170 3.93 13.40 -6.13
CA SER A 170 3.47 12.05 -6.49
C SER A 170 4.66 11.12 -6.71
N MET A 171 4.66 10.00 -5.99
CA MET A 171 5.70 8.99 -6.13
C MET A 171 5.60 8.27 -7.48
N ALA A 172 4.39 7.95 -7.92
CA ALA A 172 4.19 7.29 -9.20
C ALA A 172 4.60 8.18 -10.39
N LEU A 173 4.36 9.50 -10.31
CA LEU A 173 4.78 10.42 -11.36
C LEU A 173 6.31 10.57 -11.40
N THR A 174 6.96 10.74 -10.26
CA THR A 174 8.42 10.77 -10.16
C THR A 174 9.04 9.51 -10.75
N GLU A 175 8.50 8.35 -10.39
CA GLU A 175 8.93 7.06 -10.92
C GLU A 175 8.80 6.97 -12.43
N ARG A 176 7.68 7.47 -12.98
CA ARG A 176 7.45 7.50 -14.42
C ARG A 176 8.52 8.33 -15.17
N GLU A 177 8.92 9.45 -14.61
CA GLU A 177 9.96 10.32 -15.21
C GLU A 177 11.32 9.63 -15.16
N GLU A 178 11.67 8.99 -14.07
CA GLU A 178 12.92 8.24 -13.94
C GLU A 178 12.97 7.02 -14.86
N ILE A 179 11.89 6.23 -14.93
CA ILE A 179 11.78 5.10 -15.86
C ILE A 179 11.89 5.56 -17.30
N ALA A 180 11.23 6.64 -17.68
CA ALA A 180 11.35 7.20 -19.02
C ALA A 180 12.81 7.59 -19.36
N SER A 181 13.52 8.19 -18.39
CA SER A 181 14.93 8.54 -18.52
C SER A 181 15.82 7.29 -18.66
N VAL A 182 15.55 6.23 -17.88
CA VAL A 182 16.29 4.95 -18.01
C VAL A 182 16.05 4.34 -19.39
N ILE A 183 14.78 4.24 -19.83
CA ILE A 183 14.45 3.68 -21.15
C ILE A 183 15.22 4.41 -22.26
N GLN A 184 15.27 5.75 -22.22
CA GLN A 184 15.99 6.52 -23.23
C GLN A 184 17.50 6.20 -23.25
N ARG A 185 18.14 6.01 -22.09
CA ARG A 185 19.54 5.63 -22.00
C ARG A 185 19.81 4.19 -22.46
N GLU A 186 18.86 3.29 -22.26
CA GLU A 186 18.96 1.85 -22.56
C GLU A 186 18.38 1.51 -23.95
N GLY A 187 18.55 2.40 -24.93
CA GLY A 187 18.18 2.16 -26.33
C GLY A 187 16.72 2.40 -26.66
N GLY A 188 15.94 3.07 -25.81
CA GLY A 188 14.57 3.47 -26.09
C GLY A 188 13.53 2.36 -25.96
N THR A 189 13.87 1.20 -25.38
CA THR A 189 13.02 0.01 -25.32
C THR A 189 12.72 -0.46 -23.90
N VAL A 190 11.57 -1.13 -23.70
CA VAL A 190 11.23 -1.76 -22.42
C VAL A 190 12.13 -2.98 -22.15
N ALA A 191 12.60 -3.66 -23.19
CA ALA A 191 13.60 -4.74 -23.05
C ALA A 191 14.91 -4.24 -22.40
N GLY A 192 15.42 -3.09 -22.84
CA GLY A 192 16.59 -2.46 -22.23
C GLY A 192 16.38 -2.09 -20.77
N LEU A 193 15.21 -1.51 -20.44
CA LEU A 193 14.81 -1.26 -19.05
C LEU A 193 14.78 -2.55 -18.20
N ASN A 194 14.16 -3.60 -18.72
CA ASN A 194 14.05 -4.89 -18.02
C ASN A 194 15.45 -5.46 -17.74
N GLN A 195 16.33 -5.44 -18.72
CA GLN A 195 17.72 -5.87 -18.55
C GLN A 195 18.44 -5.06 -17.46
N GLN A 196 18.28 -3.75 -17.45
CA GLN A 196 18.85 -2.87 -16.42
C GLN A 196 18.32 -3.16 -15.03
N LEU A 197 16.99 -3.39 -14.90
CA LEU A 197 16.38 -3.77 -13.63
C LEU A 197 16.89 -5.13 -13.13
N GLN A 198 17.02 -6.12 -14.01
CA GLN A 198 17.59 -7.44 -13.66
C GLN A 198 19.04 -7.30 -13.17
N GLN A 199 19.88 -6.53 -13.84
CA GLN A 199 21.26 -6.29 -13.43
C GLN A 199 21.32 -5.66 -12.04
N ARG A 200 20.50 -4.64 -11.76
CA ARG A 200 20.45 -3.98 -10.45
C ARG A 200 19.94 -4.91 -9.36
N LEU A 201 18.94 -5.72 -9.65
CA LEU A 201 18.41 -6.70 -8.71
C LEU A 201 19.42 -7.83 -8.41
N SER A 202 20.24 -8.23 -9.39
CA SER A 202 21.28 -9.25 -9.22
C SER A 202 22.53 -8.70 -8.52
N GLY A 203 22.91 -7.46 -8.81
CA GLY A 203 24.16 -6.85 -8.34
C GLY A 203 24.20 -6.39 -6.89
N GLY A 204 23.11 -6.56 -6.14
CA GLY A 204 23.06 -6.20 -4.71
C GLY A 204 23.02 -4.70 -4.40
N THR A 205 23.21 -3.85 -5.38
CA THR A 205 23.27 -2.39 -5.19
C THR A 205 21.93 -1.76 -5.54
N VAL A 206 21.13 -1.45 -4.53
CA VAL A 206 19.98 -0.55 -4.70
C VAL A 206 20.52 0.86 -4.44
N PRO A 207 20.46 1.79 -5.42
CA PRO A 207 20.84 3.17 -5.17
C PRO A 207 19.97 3.75 -4.04
N ALA A 208 20.58 4.44 -3.09
CA ALA A 208 19.87 5.16 -2.03
C ALA A 208 19.04 6.34 -2.59
N SER A 209 19.27 6.72 -3.83
CA SER A 209 18.59 7.76 -4.59
C SER A 209 18.04 7.14 -5.87
N GLY A 210 16.78 6.90 -5.92
CA GLY A 210 16.09 6.39 -7.09
C GLY A 210 14.78 5.79 -6.72
N LEU A 211 13.78 6.20 -7.42
CA LEU A 211 12.45 5.65 -7.59
C LEU A 211 11.49 5.80 -6.40
N PHE A 212 11.50 6.67 -5.55
CA PHE A 212 10.66 7.02 -4.39
C PHE A 212 11.52 7.52 -3.20
N ALA A 213 12.70 8.08 -3.47
CA ALA A 213 13.34 8.86 -2.44
C ALA A 213 12.56 10.17 -2.30
N PRO A 214 11.93 10.48 -1.17
CA PRO A 214 11.71 11.88 -0.88
C PRO A 214 13.11 12.52 -0.98
N THR A 215 13.29 13.42 -1.93
CA THR A 215 14.41 14.32 -1.95
C THR A 215 14.53 14.82 -0.53
N GLN A 216 15.64 14.53 0.13
CA GLN A 216 15.97 15.29 1.34
C GLN A 216 16.04 16.74 0.84
N ALA A 217 14.92 17.43 0.95
CA ALA A 217 14.90 18.86 0.86
C ALA A 217 15.89 19.34 1.92
N GLN A 218 17.02 19.76 1.42
CA GLN A 218 18.14 20.37 2.10
C GLN A 218 17.72 21.03 3.42
N ALA A 219 17.98 20.35 4.53
CA ALA A 219 18.15 21.00 5.82
C ALA A 219 19.50 21.73 5.76
N SER A 220 19.52 22.84 5.04
CA SER A 220 20.57 23.85 5.08
C SER A 220 19.86 25.20 5.08
N HIS A 221 19.55 25.67 6.30
CA HIS A 221 19.74 27.04 6.76
C HIS A 221 19.42 27.14 8.25
#